data_1a0b0a5a1b8e5875dc3cf385818f761e
#
_entry.id   1a0b0a5a1b8e5875dc3cf385818f761e
#
_cell.length_a   1.000
_cell.length_b   1.000
_cell.length_c   1.000
_cell.angle_alpha   90.00
_cell.angle_beta   90.00
_cell.angle_gamma   90.00
#
_symmetry.space_group_name_H-M   'P 1'
#
loop_
_entity.id
_entity.type
_entity.pdbx_description
1 polymer ?
#
loop_
_entity_poly.entity_id
_entity_poly.type
_entity_poly.pdbx_seq_one_letter_code
_entity_poly.pdbx_strand_id
1 'polypeptide(L)'
;MSDLPEVYIYMLESLDGIGTGSFLEQAGEAVTDYFKREYSFGSKAILCGRPTYEYGLPGPIDLSKFKDEKVERKDYVAPKKNDYYTIAIDPKGKLKWTSGFFCIFEDYGRTQKANAVTIITEEVKDDYLAYLKSIEVSYIFAGKDKIDLKMALTKLKKLFGIEKVLCEGGPTTNGLLLQEDLVQKLIFYKSPYIAAPGGKPVFGQAKLSKWNLETFEMMKDKSTLILSYTKA
;
A
#
# COMPACT_ATOMS: atom_id res chain seq x y z
N MET A 1 -1.12 -16.97 -18.51
CA MET A 1 -1.18 -16.33 -17.19
C MET A 1 -1.17 -14.82 -17.40
N SER A 2 -1.91 -14.04 -16.62
CA SER A 2 -1.90 -12.57 -16.74
C SER A 2 -0.50 -12.02 -16.43
N ASP A 3 -0.06 -10.98 -17.14
CA ASP A 3 1.21 -10.27 -16.83
C ASP A 3 1.11 -9.39 -15.59
N LEU A 4 -0.10 -9.25 -15.03
CA LEU A 4 -0.37 -8.46 -13.83
C LEU A 4 -0.63 -9.35 -12.63
N PRO A 5 -0.27 -8.93 -11.40
CA PRO A 5 -0.74 -9.54 -10.18
C PRO A 5 -2.23 -9.28 -9.99
N GLU A 6 -2.90 -10.09 -9.19
CA GLU A 6 -4.22 -9.76 -8.65
C GLU A 6 -4.10 -8.58 -7.67
N VAL A 7 -5.02 -7.63 -7.75
CA VAL A 7 -5.08 -6.49 -6.82
C VAL A 7 -6.39 -6.54 -6.04
N TYR A 8 -6.28 -6.60 -4.73
CA TYR A 8 -7.40 -6.50 -3.80
C TYR A 8 -7.30 -5.18 -3.05
N ILE A 9 -8.36 -4.39 -3.05
CA ILE A 9 -8.45 -3.24 -2.13
C ILE A 9 -8.93 -3.78 -0.78
N TYR A 10 -8.13 -3.54 0.26
CA TYR A 10 -8.32 -4.03 1.61
C TYR A 10 -8.33 -2.85 2.56
N MET A 11 -9.49 -2.53 3.13
CA MET A 11 -9.68 -1.30 3.89
C MET A 11 -10.52 -1.52 5.14
N LEU A 12 -10.12 -0.85 6.22
CA LEU A 12 -10.97 -0.63 7.38
C LEU A 12 -11.60 0.77 7.24
N GLU A 13 -12.92 0.84 7.41
CA GLU A 13 -13.68 2.07 7.25
C GLU A 13 -14.78 2.23 8.29
N SER A 14 -15.19 3.46 8.50
CA SER A 14 -16.37 3.83 9.29
C SER A 14 -17.68 3.52 8.55
N LEU A 15 -18.83 3.64 9.21
CA LEU A 15 -20.14 3.46 8.57
C LEU A 15 -20.36 4.43 7.41
N ASP A 16 -19.84 5.64 7.50
CA ASP A 16 -19.92 6.69 6.48
C ASP A 16 -18.80 6.63 5.42
N GLY A 17 -18.00 5.53 5.38
CA GLY A 17 -17.04 5.27 4.31
C GLY A 17 -15.71 6.00 4.44
N ILE A 18 -15.36 6.43 5.65
CA ILE A 18 -14.08 7.09 5.94
C ILE A 18 -13.04 6.06 6.37
N GLY A 19 -11.87 6.07 5.73
CA GLY A 19 -10.78 5.12 6.00
C GLY A 19 -9.65 5.65 6.90
N THR A 20 -9.75 6.90 7.38
CA THR A 20 -8.75 7.52 8.29
C THR A 20 -9.42 8.34 9.37
N GLY A 21 -8.73 8.56 10.48
CA GLY A 21 -9.22 9.42 11.56
C GLY A 21 -9.25 8.73 12.91
N SER A 22 -9.68 9.46 13.94
CA SER A 22 -9.64 9.02 15.34
C SER A 22 -10.50 7.78 15.64
N PHE A 23 -11.47 7.43 14.79
CA PHE A 23 -12.25 6.22 14.98
C PHE A 23 -11.38 4.94 14.95
N LEU A 24 -10.23 4.96 14.23
CA LEU A 24 -9.31 3.83 14.18
C LEU A 24 -8.71 3.49 15.55
N GLU A 25 -8.48 4.50 16.39
CA GLU A 25 -8.01 4.32 17.77
C GLU A 25 -9.07 3.64 18.63
N GLN A 26 -10.35 3.93 18.37
CA GLN A 26 -11.49 3.33 19.08
C GLN A 26 -11.83 1.92 18.56
N ALA A 27 -11.52 1.63 17.30
CA ALA A 27 -11.78 0.35 16.63
C ALA A 27 -10.67 -0.71 16.89
N GLY A 28 -9.99 -0.65 18.03
CA GLY A 28 -8.76 -1.38 18.33
C GLY A 28 -8.80 -2.89 18.06
N GLU A 29 -9.90 -3.59 18.39
CA GLU A 29 -10.04 -5.03 18.08
C GLU A 29 -10.13 -5.25 16.56
N ALA A 30 -10.92 -4.43 15.86
CA ALA A 30 -11.04 -4.51 14.39
C ALA A 30 -9.72 -4.17 13.70
N VAL A 31 -8.96 -3.18 14.17
CA VAL A 31 -7.63 -2.82 13.67
C VAL A 31 -6.65 -3.98 13.87
N THR A 32 -6.66 -4.61 15.04
CA THR A 32 -5.78 -5.74 15.34
C THR A 32 -6.11 -6.96 14.46
N ASP A 33 -7.39 -7.29 14.26
CA ASP A 33 -7.81 -8.39 13.38
C ASP A 33 -7.47 -8.08 11.92
N TYR A 34 -7.69 -6.83 11.50
CA TYR A 34 -7.33 -6.33 10.16
C TYR A 34 -5.88 -6.65 9.81
N PHE A 35 -4.92 -6.25 10.63
CA PHE A 35 -3.49 -6.51 10.38
C PHE A 35 -3.10 -7.99 10.53
N LYS A 36 -3.76 -8.75 11.39
CA LYS A 36 -3.50 -10.20 11.52
C LYS A 36 -4.02 -11.00 10.32
N ARG A 37 -5.16 -10.57 9.75
CA ARG A 37 -5.85 -11.30 8.69
C ARG A 37 -5.35 -10.96 7.28
N GLU A 38 -4.60 -9.87 7.08
CA GLU A 38 -4.14 -9.41 5.76
C GLU A 38 -3.48 -10.51 4.92
N TYR A 39 -2.67 -11.38 5.54
CA TYR A 39 -1.98 -12.47 4.83
C TYR A 39 -2.86 -13.70 4.57
N SER A 40 -4.01 -13.82 5.22
CA SER A 40 -4.96 -14.91 4.98
C SER A 40 -5.59 -14.88 3.58
N PHE A 41 -5.54 -13.73 2.91
CA PHE A 41 -6.00 -13.55 1.53
C PHE A 41 -4.99 -14.05 0.48
N GLY A 42 -3.89 -14.68 0.91
CA GLY A 42 -2.87 -15.25 0.04
C GLY A 42 -1.96 -14.19 -0.62
N SER A 43 -1.99 -12.94 -0.14
CA SER A 43 -1.03 -11.92 -0.55
C SER A 43 0.21 -11.96 0.34
N LYS A 44 1.35 -11.68 -0.26
CA LYS A 44 2.61 -11.41 0.43
C LYS A 44 3.09 -9.98 0.20
N ALA A 45 2.25 -9.13 -0.39
CA ALA A 45 2.59 -7.76 -0.75
C ALA A 45 1.48 -6.79 -0.35
N ILE A 46 1.86 -5.77 0.40
CA ILE A 46 0.99 -4.67 0.82
C ILE A 46 1.40 -3.42 0.04
N LEU A 47 0.44 -2.74 -0.57
CA LEU A 47 0.63 -1.52 -1.35
C LEU A 47 -0.12 -0.37 -0.72
N CYS A 48 0.58 0.75 -0.47
CA CYS A 48 -0.03 1.99 -0.03
C CYS A 48 0.51 3.20 -0.78
N GLY A 49 -0.26 4.28 -0.76
CA GLY A 49 0.26 5.59 -1.15
C GLY A 49 1.23 6.17 -0.11
N ARG A 50 2.06 7.11 -0.53
CA ARG A 50 3.05 7.80 0.32
C ARG A 50 2.52 8.27 1.69
N PRO A 51 1.34 8.95 1.80
CA PRO A 51 0.88 9.46 3.09
C PRO A 51 0.69 8.40 4.18
N THR A 52 0.34 7.16 3.80
CA THR A 52 0.22 6.05 4.76
C THR A 52 1.58 5.68 5.37
N TYR A 53 2.62 5.67 4.55
CA TYR A 53 3.98 5.39 5.02
C TYR A 53 4.58 6.54 5.82
N GLU A 54 4.29 7.79 5.47
CA GLU A 54 4.77 8.97 6.22
C GLU A 54 4.33 8.95 7.68
N TYR A 55 3.16 8.38 7.96
CA TYR A 55 2.67 8.23 9.33
C TYR A 55 3.54 7.28 10.18
N GLY A 56 4.07 6.22 9.57
CA GLY A 56 4.87 5.20 10.26
C GLY A 56 6.40 5.34 10.11
N LEU A 57 6.89 6.32 9.32
CA LEU A 57 8.31 6.52 9.09
C LEU A 57 8.80 7.78 9.80
N PRO A 58 9.80 7.65 10.70
CA PRO A 58 10.28 8.79 11.47
C PRO A 58 11.09 9.78 10.63
N GLY A 59 11.10 11.02 11.06
CA GLY A 59 12.04 12.12 10.95
C GLY A 59 12.79 12.39 9.64
N PRO A 60 13.64 13.39 9.60
CA PRO A 60 14.37 13.75 8.39
C PRO A 60 15.41 12.69 8.02
N ILE A 61 15.67 12.53 6.72
CA ILE A 61 16.82 11.80 6.18
C ILE A 61 17.89 12.80 5.75
N ASP A 62 19.15 12.41 5.91
CA ASP A 62 20.30 13.22 5.46
C ASP A 62 20.79 12.72 4.10
N LEU A 63 20.54 13.49 3.06
CA LEU A 63 20.98 13.22 1.69
C LEU A 63 22.33 13.88 1.35
N SER A 64 22.95 14.62 2.27
CA SER A 64 24.16 15.40 1.99
C SER A 64 25.32 14.53 1.49
N LYS A 65 25.42 13.29 2.01
CA LYS A 65 26.44 12.31 1.62
C LYS A 65 26.31 11.77 0.19
N PHE A 66 25.14 11.95 -0.42
CA PHE A 66 24.80 11.43 -1.74
C PHE A 66 24.67 12.52 -2.81
N LYS A 67 24.96 13.77 -2.45
CA LYS A 67 24.72 14.95 -3.30
C LYS A 67 25.39 14.90 -4.67
N ASP A 68 26.56 14.29 -4.75
CA ASP A 68 27.37 14.22 -5.97
C ASP A 68 27.28 12.84 -6.66
N GLU A 69 26.48 11.94 -6.11
CA GLU A 69 26.27 10.62 -6.68
C GLU A 69 25.51 10.70 -8.02
N LYS A 70 25.90 9.84 -8.95
CA LYS A 70 25.18 9.62 -10.21
C LYS A 70 24.64 8.22 -10.24
N VAL A 71 23.35 8.08 -10.47
CA VAL A 71 22.65 6.79 -10.46
C VAL A 71 22.03 6.54 -11.83
N GLU A 72 22.37 5.40 -12.43
CA GLU A 72 21.76 4.96 -13.68
C GLU A 72 20.24 4.79 -13.51
N ARG A 73 19.46 5.23 -14.49
CA ARG A 73 17.98 5.14 -14.50
C ARG A 73 17.50 3.72 -14.80
N LYS A 74 17.83 2.79 -13.89
CA LYS A 74 17.40 1.40 -13.92
C LYS A 74 16.70 1.02 -12.61
N ASP A 75 15.76 0.11 -12.71
CA ASP A 75 15.15 -0.51 -11.51
C ASP A 75 16.24 -1.13 -10.63
N TYR A 76 16.08 -1.00 -9.32
CA TYR A 76 16.99 -1.59 -8.34
C TYR A 76 16.23 -2.58 -7.46
N VAL A 77 16.69 -3.82 -7.45
CA VAL A 77 16.17 -4.89 -6.61
C VAL A 77 17.21 -5.21 -5.55
N ALA A 78 16.91 -4.85 -4.30
CA ALA A 78 17.76 -5.14 -3.15
C ALA A 78 17.76 -6.64 -2.83
N PRO A 79 18.76 -7.14 -2.08
CA PRO A 79 18.79 -8.52 -1.62
C PRO A 79 17.53 -8.89 -0.83
N LYS A 80 16.86 -9.94 -1.27
CA LYS A 80 15.62 -10.44 -0.66
C LYS A 80 15.91 -11.06 0.71
N LYS A 81 15.19 -10.64 1.75
CA LYS A 81 15.31 -11.16 3.12
C LYS A 81 14.24 -12.23 3.43
N ASN A 82 13.03 -12.09 2.87
CA ASN A 82 11.92 -13.04 2.95
C ASN A 82 10.96 -12.87 1.76
N ASP A 83 9.80 -13.54 1.77
CA ASP A 83 8.82 -13.47 0.68
C ASP A 83 7.82 -12.31 0.80
N TYR A 84 7.89 -11.48 1.83
CA TYR A 84 6.93 -10.41 2.07
C TYR A 84 7.48 -9.06 1.60
N TYR A 85 6.58 -8.22 1.08
CA TYR A 85 6.90 -6.91 0.53
C TYR A 85 5.98 -5.83 1.07
N THR A 86 6.56 -4.70 1.40
CA THR A 86 5.86 -3.45 1.73
C THR A 86 6.17 -2.43 0.64
N ILE A 87 5.13 -1.97 -0.09
CA ILE A 87 5.28 -1.27 -1.34
C ILE A 87 4.65 0.11 -1.23
N ALA A 88 5.44 1.15 -1.45
CA ALA A 88 4.96 2.53 -1.45
C ALA A 88 4.89 3.12 -2.86
N ILE A 89 3.81 3.85 -3.14
CA ILE A 89 3.74 4.75 -4.30
C ILE A 89 4.24 6.13 -3.86
N ASP A 90 5.44 6.49 -4.30
CA ASP A 90 6.10 7.76 -3.97
C ASP A 90 6.67 8.42 -5.24
N PRO A 91 5.84 9.02 -6.09
CA PRO A 91 6.24 9.50 -7.41
C PRO A 91 7.46 10.41 -7.41
N LYS A 92 7.67 11.16 -6.33
CA LYS A 92 8.69 12.22 -6.23
C LYS A 92 9.84 11.89 -5.28
N GLY A 93 9.92 10.65 -4.76
CA GLY A 93 10.99 10.25 -3.85
C GLY A 93 11.05 11.10 -2.57
N LYS A 94 9.95 11.14 -1.83
CA LYS A 94 9.84 11.96 -0.60
C LYS A 94 9.75 11.15 0.68
N LEU A 95 9.55 9.82 0.57
CA LEU A 95 9.48 8.94 1.73
C LEU A 95 10.83 8.85 2.44
N LYS A 96 10.77 8.90 3.74
CA LYS A 96 11.95 8.89 4.62
C LYS A 96 12.22 7.47 5.11
N TRP A 97 12.42 6.54 4.18
CA TRP A 97 12.80 5.17 4.48
C TRP A 97 14.02 5.13 5.42
N THR A 98 14.00 4.28 6.43
CA THR A 98 15.12 4.10 7.36
C THR A 98 15.81 2.75 7.20
N SER A 99 15.16 1.81 6.53
CA SER A 99 15.64 0.46 6.27
C SER A 99 14.92 -0.16 5.09
N GLY A 100 15.57 -1.05 4.38
CA GLY A 100 14.96 -1.87 3.33
C GLY A 100 14.21 -3.10 3.84
N PHE A 101 14.25 -3.37 5.16
CA PHE A 101 13.58 -4.52 5.75
C PHE A 101 13.09 -4.23 7.17
N PHE A 102 11.78 -4.09 7.35
CA PHE A 102 11.15 -3.72 8.63
C PHE A 102 9.68 -4.15 8.68
N CYS A 103 9.05 -3.98 9.83
CA CYS A 103 7.61 -4.08 10.01
C CYS A 103 7.03 -2.67 10.16
N ILE A 104 6.12 -2.28 9.26
CA ILE A 104 5.36 -1.04 9.41
C ILE A 104 4.08 -1.32 10.21
N PHE A 105 3.69 -0.40 11.10
CA PHE A 105 2.52 -0.55 11.97
C PHE A 105 2.58 -1.73 12.96
N GLU A 106 3.79 -2.05 13.44
CA GLU A 106 4.00 -3.08 14.46
C GLU A 106 3.19 -2.81 15.73
N ASP A 107 3.11 -1.54 16.16
CA ASP A 107 2.32 -1.09 17.31
C ASP A 107 0.81 -1.32 17.16
N TYR A 108 0.34 -1.49 15.93
CA TYR A 108 -1.08 -1.77 15.62
C TYR A 108 -1.36 -3.28 15.41
N GLY A 109 -0.38 -4.14 15.65
CA GLY A 109 -0.54 -5.59 15.61
C GLY A 109 -0.06 -6.27 14.33
N ARG A 110 0.52 -5.54 13.36
CA ARG A 110 1.25 -6.18 12.26
C ARG A 110 2.54 -6.79 12.80
N THR A 111 2.84 -8.01 12.41
CA THR A 111 4.00 -8.76 12.94
C THR A 111 5.01 -9.11 11.87
N GLN A 112 4.62 -9.05 10.61
CA GLN A 112 5.43 -9.50 9.49
C GLN A 112 6.40 -8.42 9.04
N LYS A 113 7.73 -8.65 9.19
CA LYS A 113 8.74 -7.85 8.50
C LYS A 113 8.70 -8.13 7.00
N ALA A 114 8.91 -7.09 6.21
CA ALA A 114 8.80 -7.14 4.76
C ALA A 114 9.95 -6.37 4.08
N ASN A 115 10.28 -6.77 2.85
CA ASN A 115 11.22 -6.04 2.01
C ASN A 115 10.54 -4.76 1.48
N ALA A 116 11.20 -3.63 1.63
CA ALA A 116 10.69 -2.34 1.16
C ALA A 116 10.90 -2.17 -0.35
N VAL A 117 9.84 -1.74 -1.03
CA VAL A 117 9.87 -1.37 -2.44
C VAL A 117 9.20 -0.01 -2.61
N THR A 118 9.81 0.91 -3.35
CA THR A 118 9.17 2.18 -3.70
C THR A 118 8.95 2.29 -5.21
N ILE A 119 7.75 2.70 -5.60
CA ILE A 119 7.36 2.97 -6.99
C ILE A 119 7.54 4.46 -7.22
N ILE A 120 8.42 4.82 -8.12
CA ILE A 120 8.86 6.19 -8.39
C ILE A 120 8.74 6.55 -9.87
N THR A 121 8.84 7.85 -10.17
CA THR A 121 8.97 8.34 -11.54
C THR A 121 10.44 8.62 -11.89
N GLU A 122 10.71 8.85 -13.18
CA GLU A 122 12.05 9.21 -13.66
C GLU A 122 12.54 10.58 -13.18
N GLU A 123 11.66 11.42 -12.60
CA GLU A 123 12.00 12.73 -12.04
C GLU A 123 12.70 12.68 -10.68
N VAL A 124 12.74 11.51 -10.03
CA VAL A 124 13.38 11.36 -8.71
C VAL A 124 14.89 11.58 -8.82
N LYS A 125 15.45 12.36 -7.91
CA LYS A 125 16.86 12.78 -7.93
C LYS A 125 17.82 11.63 -7.61
N ASP A 126 19.03 11.73 -8.12
CA ASP A 126 20.08 10.72 -7.96
C ASP A 126 20.52 10.56 -6.49
N ASP A 127 20.57 11.65 -5.72
CA ASP A 127 20.88 11.62 -4.30
C ASP A 127 19.93 10.71 -3.51
N TYR A 128 18.62 10.79 -3.80
CA TYR A 128 17.63 9.94 -3.19
C TYR A 128 17.75 8.47 -3.65
N LEU A 129 18.02 8.22 -4.93
CA LEU A 129 18.23 6.88 -5.46
C LEU A 129 19.48 6.21 -4.83
N ALA A 130 20.56 6.96 -4.69
CA ALA A 130 21.79 6.50 -4.02
C ALA A 130 21.53 6.17 -2.55
N TYR A 131 20.77 7.04 -1.87
CA TYR A 131 20.31 6.80 -0.50
C TYR A 131 19.52 5.51 -0.38
N LEU A 132 18.50 5.29 -1.23
CA LEU A 132 17.69 4.07 -1.21
C LEU A 132 18.54 2.81 -1.38
N LYS A 133 19.52 2.84 -2.29
CA LYS A 133 20.47 1.73 -2.45
C LYS A 133 21.28 1.47 -1.20
N SER A 134 21.75 2.53 -0.53
CA SER A 134 22.60 2.42 0.67
C SER A 134 21.91 1.75 1.86
N ILE A 135 20.57 1.82 1.91
CA ILE A 135 19.74 1.22 2.95
C ILE A 135 18.93 -0.01 2.45
N GLU A 136 19.31 -0.54 1.27
CA GLU A 136 18.68 -1.72 0.64
C GLU A 136 17.16 -1.59 0.41
N VAL A 137 16.65 -0.39 0.12
CA VAL A 137 15.27 -0.19 -0.36
C VAL A 137 15.24 -0.38 -1.86
N SER A 138 14.46 -1.37 -2.34
CA SER A 138 14.22 -1.55 -3.75
C SER A 138 13.43 -0.38 -4.34
N TYR A 139 13.69 -0.04 -5.61
CA TYR A 139 12.85 0.90 -6.33
C TYR A 139 12.64 0.50 -7.78
N ILE A 140 11.46 0.83 -8.28
CA ILE A 140 11.10 0.65 -9.70
C ILE A 140 10.60 1.96 -10.28
N PHE A 141 11.08 2.28 -11.49
CA PHE A 141 10.53 3.39 -12.25
C PHE A 141 9.24 2.96 -12.95
N ALA A 142 8.18 3.72 -12.73
CA ALA A 142 6.90 3.45 -13.35
C ALA A 142 6.30 4.75 -13.90
N GLY A 143 6.84 5.22 -15.01
CA GLY A 143 6.44 6.44 -15.70
C GLY A 143 7.43 7.58 -15.58
N LYS A 144 7.30 8.55 -16.47
CA LYS A 144 8.21 9.69 -16.56
C LYS A 144 7.96 10.71 -15.47
N ASP A 145 6.76 11.28 -15.39
CA ASP A 145 6.32 12.34 -14.49
C ASP A 145 5.12 11.94 -13.62
N LYS A 146 4.38 10.91 -14.04
CA LYS A 146 3.24 10.30 -13.34
C LYS A 146 3.43 8.81 -13.25
N ILE A 147 2.88 8.22 -12.19
CA ILE A 147 2.90 6.75 -12.05
C ILE A 147 1.94 6.12 -13.06
N ASP A 148 2.46 5.20 -13.85
CA ASP A 148 1.73 4.21 -14.63
C ASP A 148 1.55 2.97 -13.75
N LEU A 149 0.34 2.79 -13.23
CA LEU A 149 0.01 1.69 -12.31
C LEU A 149 0.13 0.33 -12.98
N LYS A 150 -0.22 0.23 -14.27
CA LYS A 150 -0.11 -1.03 -15.01
C LYS A 150 1.35 -1.43 -15.19
N MET A 151 2.22 -0.48 -15.55
CA MET A 151 3.67 -0.69 -15.62
C MET A 151 4.22 -1.10 -14.26
N ALA A 152 3.83 -0.39 -13.18
CA ALA A 152 4.26 -0.70 -11.82
C ALA A 152 3.91 -2.14 -11.43
N LEU A 153 2.64 -2.53 -11.60
CA LEU A 153 2.17 -3.88 -11.28
C LEU A 153 2.86 -4.96 -12.10
N THR A 154 3.07 -4.71 -13.41
CA THR A 154 3.83 -5.64 -14.27
C THR A 154 5.25 -5.85 -13.75
N LYS A 155 5.94 -4.78 -13.36
CA LYS A 155 7.30 -4.85 -12.78
C LYS A 155 7.31 -5.54 -11.42
N LEU A 156 6.32 -5.29 -10.56
CA LEU A 156 6.19 -5.99 -9.27
C LEU A 156 6.09 -7.51 -9.47
N LYS A 157 5.27 -7.95 -10.41
CA LYS A 157 5.19 -9.38 -10.76
C LYS A 157 6.49 -9.91 -11.33
N LYS A 158 7.05 -9.25 -12.34
CA LYS A 158 8.22 -9.72 -13.07
C LYS A 158 9.51 -9.73 -12.23
N LEU A 159 9.76 -8.69 -11.44
CA LEU A 159 11.04 -8.51 -10.72
C LEU A 159 11.02 -9.13 -9.32
N PHE A 160 9.84 -9.21 -8.68
CA PHE A 160 9.71 -9.65 -7.29
C PHE A 160 8.89 -10.95 -7.13
N GLY A 161 8.28 -11.45 -8.22
CA GLY A 161 7.43 -12.64 -8.17
C GLY A 161 6.12 -12.41 -7.42
N ILE A 162 5.64 -11.18 -7.35
CA ILE A 162 4.42 -10.83 -6.63
C ILE A 162 3.20 -11.19 -7.49
N GLU A 163 2.45 -12.21 -7.07
CA GLU A 163 1.25 -12.68 -7.78
C GLU A 163 -0.04 -12.00 -7.30
N LYS A 164 -0.03 -11.44 -6.09
CA LYS A 164 -1.16 -10.76 -5.48
C LYS A 164 -0.71 -9.60 -4.61
N VAL A 165 -1.45 -8.50 -4.67
CA VAL A 165 -1.21 -7.28 -3.89
C VAL A 165 -2.46 -6.93 -3.09
N LEU A 166 -2.32 -6.69 -1.79
CA LEU A 166 -3.34 -5.99 -0.99
C LEU A 166 -3.05 -4.50 -1.01
N CYS A 167 -3.98 -3.72 -1.52
CA CYS A 167 -3.91 -2.26 -1.50
C CYS A 167 -4.67 -1.73 -0.28
N GLU A 168 -3.94 -1.13 0.64
CA GLU A 168 -4.47 -0.48 1.85
C GLU A 168 -4.61 1.05 1.66
N GLY A 169 -4.79 1.47 0.44
CA GLY A 169 -5.13 2.84 0.12
C GLY A 169 -3.93 3.80 0.02
N GLY A 170 -4.05 5.11 0.22
CA GLY A 170 -5.29 5.89 0.44
C GLY A 170 -6.19 6.16 -0.77
N PRO A 171 -7.09 7.13 -0.61
CA PRO A 171 -8.19 7.35 -1.55
C PRO A 171 -7.74 7.54 -2.99
N THR A 172 -6.67 8.27 -3.22
CA THR A 172 -6.12 8.50 -4.57
C THR A 172 -5.67 7.18 -5.21
N THR A 173 -4.91 6.36 -4.48
CA THR A 173 -4.42 5.07 -4.97
C THR A 173 -5.59 4.13 -5.29
N ASN A 174 -6.55 4.00 -4.37
CA ASN A 174 -7.73 3.17 -4.58
C ASN A 174 -8.56 3.65 -5.78
N GLY A 175 -8.76 4.96 -5.90
CA GLY A 175 -9.49 5.56 -7.01
C GLY A 175 -8.84 5.30 -8.37
N LEU A 176 -7.53 5.50 -8.47
CA LEU A 176 -6.77 5.26 -9.70
C LEU A 176 -6.77 3.77 -10.11
N LEU A 177 -6.59 2.86 -9.18
CA LEU A 177 -6.67 1.42 -9.45
C LEU A 177 -8.05 1.01 -10.00
N LEU A 178 -9.14 1.60 -9.47
CA LEU A 178 -10.49 1.38 -9.98
C LEU A 178 -10.72 2.03 -11.34
N GLN A 179 -10.20 3.23 -11.57
CA GLN A 179 -10.32 3.90 -12.88
C GLN A 179 -9.66 3.11 -14.00
N GLU A 180 -8.49 2.50 -13.72
CA GLU A 180 -7.72 1.70 -14.68
C GLU A 180 -8.16 0.24 -14.75
N ASP A 181 -9.22 -0.13 -14.02
CA ASP A 181 -9.78 -1.49 -14.04
C ASP A 181 -8.84 -2.59 -13.55
N LEU A 182 -7.96 -2.24 -12.61
CA LEU A 182 -6.89 -3.11 -12.12
C LEU A 182 -7.28 -3.93 -10.88
N VAL A 183 -8.49 -3.73 -10.33
CA VAL A 183 -8.94 -4.35 -9.07
C VAL A 183 -9.83 -5.57 -9.34
N GLN A 184 -9.54 -6.70 -8.70
CA GLN A 184 -10.32 -7.93 -8.79
C GLN A 184 -11.25 -8.13 -7.60
N LYS A 185 -10.87 -7.62 -6.41
CA LYS A 185 -11.65 -7.81 -5.18
C LYS A 185 -11.61 -6.57 -4.29
N LEU A 186 -12.73 -6.31 -3.61
CA LEU A 186 -12.83 -5.31 -2.55
C LEU A 186 -13.11 -6.03 -1.23
N ILE A 187 -12.36 -5.70 -0.18
CA ILE A 187 -12.53 -6.26 1.15
C ILE A 187 -12.60 -5.11 2.15
N PHE A 188 -13.72 -5.00 2.85
CA PHE A 188 -13.96 -3.92 3.80
C PHE A 188 -14.21 -4.45 5.20
N TYR A 189 -13.52 -3.88 6.17
CA TYR A 189 -13.92 -3.91 7.57
C TYR A 189 -14.80 -2.68 7.83
N LYS A 190 -16.10 -2.88 7.84
CA LYS A 190 -17.09 -1.84 8.14
C LYS A 190 -17.25 -1.76 9.66
N SER A 191 -16.56 -0.82 10.29
CA SER A 191 -16.62 -0.59 11.73
C SER A 191 -17.88 0.18 12.14
N PRO A 192 -18.37 0.07 13.38
CA PRO A 192 -19.64 0.65 13.81
C PRO A 192 -19.58 2.15 14.12
N TYR A 193 -18.55 2.85 13.65
CA TYR A 193 -18.34 4.28 13.94
C TYR A 193 -18.80 5.18 12.81
N ILE A 194 -19.27 6.36 13.14
CA ILE A 194 -19.33 7.52 12.23
C ILE A 194 -18.04 8.30 12.46
N ALA A 195 -17.32 8.59 11.39
CA ALA A 195 -16.04 9.27 11.51
C ALA A 195 -16.19 10.73 11.96
N ALA A 196 -15.27 11.21 12.78
CA ALA A 196 -15.15 12.62 13.09
C ALA A 196 -14.70 13.44 11.85
N PRO A 197 -14.98 14.74 11.80
CA PRO A 197 -14.53 15.60 10.71
C PRO A 197 -13.01 15.54 10.48
N GLY A 198 -12.59 15.63 9.22
CA GLY A 198 -11.18 15.63 8.82
C GLY A 198 -10.64 14.27 8.36
N GLY A 199 -11.38 13.19 8.52
CA GLY A 199 -11.03 11.89 7.94
C GLY A 199 -11.10 11.88 6.41
N LYS A 200 -10.38 10.95 5.78
CA LYS A 200 -10.38 10.79 4.32
C LYS A 200 -11.23 9.59 3.93
N PRO A 201 -12.01 9.68 2.82
CA PRO A 201 -12.80 8.56 2.34
C PRO A 201 -11.88 7.42 1.88
N VAL A 202 -12.43 6.20 1.81
CA VAL A 202 -11.72 5.03 1.26
C VAL A 202 -11.40 5.22 -0.22
N PHE A 203 -12.28 5.86 -0.96
CA PHE A 203 -12.10 6.12 -2.37
C PHE A 203 -12.02 7.61 -2.66
N GLY A 204 -11.06 7.99 -3.51
CA GLY A 204 -11.05 9.27 -4.20
C GLY A 204 -11.92 9.22 -5.46
N GLN A 205 -11.48 9.89 -6.53
CA GLN A 205 -12.17 9.79 -7.81
C GLN A 205 -12.09 8.36 -8.34
N ALA A 206 -13.25 7.75 -8.52
CA ALA A 206 -13.40 6.43 -9.10
C ALA A 206 -14.52 6.45 -10.14
N LYS A 207 -14.49 5.54 -11.13
CA LYS A 207 -15.60 5.38 -12.08
C LYS A 207 -16.74 4.59 -11.44
N LEU A 208 -17.96 4.84 -11.89
CA LEU A 208 -19.11 4.03 -11.51
C LEU A 208 -18.86 2.56 -11.88
N SER A 209 -18.98 1.67 -10.92
CA SER A 209 -18.82 0.23 -11.12
C SER A 209 -19.75 -0.54 -10.20
N LYS A 210 -20.16 -1.73 -10.66
CA LYS A 210 -21.00 -2.65 -9.89
C LYS A 210 -20.14 -3.81 -9.37
N TRP A 211 -20.37 -4.19 -8.13
CA TRP A 211 -19.68 -5.27 -7.45
C TRP A 211 -20.69 -6.24 -6.85
N ASN A 212 -20.41 -7.52 -6.89
CA ASN A 212 -21.22 -8.58 -6.30
C ASN A 212 -20.68 -8.91 -4.92
N LEU A 213 -21.54 -8.89 -3.90
CA LEU A 213 -21.16 -9.38 -2.58
C LEU A 213 -20.90 -10.89 -2.68
N GLU A 214 -19.67 -11.28 -2.33
CA GLU A 214 -19.23 -12.67 -2.34
C GLU A 214 -19.39 -13.31 -0.96
N THR A 215 -18.90 -12.63 0.07
CA THR A 215 -19.01 -13.10 1.46
C THR A 215 -19.23 -11.93 2.41
N PHE A 216 -19.81 -12.24 3.55
CA PHE A 216 -19.82 -11.35 4.71
C PHE A 216 -19.58 -12.16 5.99
N GLU A 217 -18.92 -11.54 6.94
CA GLU A 217 -18.62 -12.10 8.26
C GLU A 217 -18.85 -11.03 9.32
N MET A 218 -19.49 -11.39 10.41
CA MET A 218 -19.58 -10.53 11.60
C MET A 218 -18.43 -10.88 12.53
N MET A 219 -17.65 -9.90 12.94
CA MET A 219 -16.58 -10.09 13.90
C MET A 219 -17.13 -10.48 15.28
N LYS A 220 -16.26 -10.95 16.18
CA LYS A 220 -16.62 -11.34 17.55
C LYS A 220 -17.17 -10.19 18.39
N ASP A 221 -16.80 -8.95 18.08
CA ASP A 221 -17.34 -7.72 18.68
C ASP A 221 -18.84 -7.51 18.39
N LYS A 222 -19.44 -8.30 17.49
CA LYS A 222 -20.83 -8.26 17.04
C LYS A 222 -21.28 -6.92 16.47
N SER A 223 -20.34 -6.09 16.02
CA SER A 223 -20.61 -4.75 15.49
C SER A 223 -19.81 -4.43 14.23
N THR A 224 -18.65 -5.05 14.02
CA THR A 224 -17.85 -4.89 12.81
C THR A 224 -18.19 -5.98 11.79
N LEU A 225 -18.44 -5.58 10.53
CA LEU A 225 -18.66 -6.50 9.41
C LEU A 225 -17.45 -6.54 8.50
N ILE A 226 -17.06 -7.74 8.10
CA ILE A 226 -16.08 -7.95 7.02
C ILE A 226 -16.85 -8.32 5.77
N LEU A 227 -16.75 -7.47 4.74
CA LEU A 227 -17.47 -7.62 3.48
C LEU A 227 -16.46 -7.87 2.35
N SER A 228 -16.73 -8.89 1.54
CA SER A 228 -15.90 -9.20 0.38
C SER A 228 -16.74 -9.10 -0.89
N TYR A 229 -16.24 -8.37 -1.88
CA TYR A 229 -16.91 -8.17 -3.16
C TYR A 229 -16.00 -8.55 -4.31
N THR A 230 -16.58 -9.20 -5.33
CA THR A 230 -15.93 -9.46 -6.62
C THR A 230 -16.56 -8.59 -7.71
N LYS A 231 -15.82 -8.37 -8.77
CA LYS A 231 -16.32 -7.59 -9.91
C LYS A 231 -17.54 -8.27 -10.53
N ALA A 232 -18.57 -7.46 -10.88
CA ALA A 232 -19.77 -7.94 -11.55
C ALA A 232 -19.54 -8.25 -13.03
#